data_b8a657ee0f58484a83f69d6bde5e332b
#
_entry.id   b8a657ee0f58484a83f69d6bde5e332b
#
_cell.length_a   1.000
_cell.length_b   1.000
_cell.length_c   1.000
_cell.angle_alpha   90.00
_cell.angle_beta   90.00
_cell.angle_gamma   90.00
#
_symmetry.space_group_name_H-M   'P 1'
#
loop_
_entity.id
_entity.type
_entity.pdbx_description
1 polymer ?
#
loop_
_entity_poly.entity_id
_entity_poly.type
_entity_poly.pdbx_seq_one_letter_code
_entity_poly.pdbx_strand_id
1 'polypeptide(L)'
;NGTIGSAEGEKFTQACDLAQKKRRPFLAYVHTTGGIRIQEGTLGLTQMPKCTMAVREYIDAGGLYLVVYDNNSYAGPVASFLGCSPYQFAIRSSRIGFAGRRVIKEATDMDIPPDYHSAENALKRGHIQGIWDRREFRRNLHKSLLTIGRSGMYYRQSPKKNSWIGSCT
;
A
#
# COMPACT_ATOMS: atom_id res chain seq x y z
N ASN A 1 -11.57 0.92 14.17
CA ASN A 1 -10.32 1.28 13.48
C ASN A 1 -9.87 0.31 12.39
N GLY A 2 -10.68 -0.63 11.93
CA GLY A 2 -10.35 -1.60 10.89
C GLY A 2 -9.07 -2.43 11.18
N THR A 3 -9.14 -3.72 10.98
CA THR A 3 -7.99 -4.62 11.09
C THR A 3 -7.99 -5.60 9.93
N ILE A 4 -6.80 -6.04 9.53
CA ILE A 4 -6.63 -7.02 8.45
C ILE A 4 -6.54 -8.41 9.09
N GLY A 5 -7.45 -9.27 8.73
CA GLY A 5 -7.44 -10.69 9.08
C GLY A 5 -7.37 -11.57 7.83
N SER A 6 -7.59 -12.87 8.01
CA SER A 6 -7.50 -13.87 6.94
C SER A 6 -8.46 -13.58 5.79
N ALA A 7 -9.69 -13.18 6.09
CA ALA A 7 -10.69 -12.90 5.06
C ALA A 7 -10.33 -11.65 4.21
N GLU A 8 -9.85 -10.59 4.85
CA GLU A 8 -9.42 -9.38 4.16
C GLU A 8 -8.17 -9.63 3.32
N GLY A 9 -7.19 -10.37 3.87
CA GLY A 9 -5.99 -10.74 3.14
C GLY A 9 -6.28 -11.63 1.93
N GLU A 10 -7.20 -12.59 2.06
CA GLU A 10 -7.63 -13.43 0.95
C GLU A 10 -8.29 -12.60 -0.15
N LYS A 11 -9.23 -11.73 0.20
CA LYS A 11 -9.88 -10.85 -0.78
C LYS A 11 -8.89 -9.92 -1.48
N PHE A 12 -7.89 -9.44 -0.74
CA PHE A 12 -6.85 -8.58 -1.31
C PHE A 12 -6.01 -9.33 -2.34
N THR A 13 -5.54 -10.55 -2.04
CA THR A 13 -4.78 -11.38 -2.99
C THR A 13 -5.61 -11.74 -4.21
N GLN A 14 -6.87 -12.15 -4.03
CA GLN A 14 -7.78 -12.43 -5.14
C GLN A 14 -8.01 -11.19 -6.04
N ALA A 15 -8.08 -10.01 -5.45
CA ALA A 15 -8.20 -8.77 -6.22
C ALA A 15 -6.92 -8.44 -7.02
N CYS A 16 -5.73 -8.68 -6.46
CA CYS A 16 -4.46 -8.60 -7.19
C CYS A 16 -4.43 -9.56 -8.38
N ASP A 17 -4.78 -10.82 -8.16
CA ASP A 17 -4.82 -11.85 -9.20
C ASP A 17 -5.81 -11.49 -10.32
N LEU A 18 -6.99 -11.00 -9.94
CA LEU A 18 -7.99 -10.56 -10.90
C LEU A 18 -7.51 -9.38 -11.73
N ALA A 19 -6.86 -8.39 -11.09
CA ALA A 19 -6.28 -7.24 -11.77
C ALA A 19 -5.19 -7.67 -12.76
N GLN A 20 -4.34 -8.63 -12.38
CA GLN A 20 -3.31 -9.21 -13.24
C GLN A 20 -3.92 -9.94 -14.44
N LYS A 21 -4.88 -10.83 -14.22
CA LYS A 21 -5.58 -11.58 -15.28
C LYS A 21 -6.29 -10.66 -16.26
N LYS A 22 -6.89 -9.59 -15.76
CA LYS A 22 -7.60 -8.60 -16.58
C LYS A 22 -6.69 -7.52 -17.16
N ARG A 23 -5.41 -7.51 -16.82
CA ARG A 23 -4.45 -6.45 -17.19
C ARG A 23 -4.98 -5.05 -16.86
N ARG A 24 -5.43 -4.86 -15.63
CA ARG A 24 -6.00 -3.60 -15.16
C ARG A 24 -5.15 -3.03 -14.03
N PRO A 25 -5.08 -1.69 -13.89
CA PRO A 25 -4.50 -1.08 -12.71
C PRO A 25 -5.20 -1.57 -11.43
N PHE A 26 -4.43 -1.77 -10.38
CA PHE A 26 -4.93 -2.13 -9.07
C PHE A 26 -4.84 -0.95 -8.11
N LEU A 27 -5.98 -0.46 -7.64
CA LEU A 27 -6.08 0.62 -6.68
C LEU A 27 -6.47 0.07 -5.31
N ALA A 28 -5.58 0.20 -4.33
CA ALA A 28 -5.91 0.02 -2.92
C ALA A 28 -6.35 1.35 -2.31
N TYR A 29 -7.67 1.54 -2.19
CA TYR A 29 -8.24 2.68 -1.48
C TYR A 29 -8.40 2.31 -0.01
N VAL A 30 -7.53 2.85 0.83
CA VAL A 30 -7.45 2.52 2.26
C VAL A 30 -8.29 3.49 3.06
N HIS A 31 -9.50 3.10 3.38
CA HIS A 31 -10.37 3.93 4.22
C HIS A 31 -9.77 4.13 5.62
N THR A 32 -9.34 3.05 6.25
CA THR A 32 -8.59 3.06 7.52
C THR A 32 -7.95 1.71 7.78
N THR A 33 -6.83 1.68 8.49
CA THR A 33 -6.28 0.44 9.04
C THR A 33 -5.57 0.70 10.37
N GLY A 34 -5.89 -0.10 11.37
CA GLY A 34 -5.22 -0.10 12.68
C GLY A 34 -4.19 -1.22 12.82
N GLY A 35 -3.99 -2.02 11.77
CA GLY A 35 -3.03 -3.11 11.79
C GLY A 35 -3.61 -4.49 11.48
N ILE A 36 -2.90 -5.52 11.91
CA ILE A 36 -3.33 -6.93 11.78
C ILE A 36 -4.29 -7.29 12.92
N ARG A 37 -5.25 -8.15 12.61
CA ARG A 37 -6.23 -8.64 13.59
C ARG A 37 -5.56 -9.65 14.52
N ILE A 38 -5.20 -9.18 15.71
CA ILE A 38 -4.47 -9.99 16.70
C ILE A 38 -5.28 -11.19 17.21
N GLN A 39 -6.59 -11.14 17.15
CA GLN A 39 -7.49 -12.25 17.56
C GLN A 39 -7.34 -13.48 16.67
N GLU A 40 -6.86 -13.32 15.44
CA GLU A 40 -6.56 -14.42 14.53
C GLU A 40 -5.14 -15.00 14.69
N GLY A 41 -4.35 -14.45 15.63
CA GLY A 41 -2.99 -14.92 15.91
C GLY A 41 -2.10 -14.94 14.67
N THR A 42 -1.42 -16.07 14.46
CA THR A 42 -0.51 -16.26 13.33
C THR A 42 -1.19 -16.19 11.97
N LEU A 43 -2.47 -16.59 11.87
CA LEU A 43 -3.22 -16.49 10.61
C LEU A 43 -3.39 -15.04 10.15
N GLY A 44 -3.66 -14.12 11.09
CA GLY A 44 -3.69 -12.70 10.79
C GLY A 44 -2.30 -12.17 10.39
N LEU A 45 -1.26 -12.58 11.12
CA LEU A 45 0.12 -12.12 10.89
C LEU A 45 0.63 -12.54 9.50
N THR A 46 0.32 -13.76 9.06
CA THR A 46 0.73 -14.28 7.75
C THR A 46 0.10 -13.55 6.57
N GLN A 47 -0.95 -12.74 6.79
CA GLN A 47 -1.53 -11.94 5.72
C GLN A 47 -0.57 -10.86 5.19
N MET A 48 0.35 -10.34 6.01
CA MET A 48 1.33 -9.37 5.55
C MET A 48 2.25 -9.93 4.47
N PRO A 49 3.01 -11.01 4.70
CA PRO A 49 3.85 -11.59 3.65
C PRO A 49 3.02 -12.10 2.45
N LYS A 50 1.87 -12.72 2.69
CA LYS A 50 1.00 -13.22 1.63
C LYS A 50 0.55 -12.10 0.67
N CYS A 51 0.01 -11.01 1.21
CA CYS A 51 -0.41 -9.87 0.39
C CYS A 51 0.78 -9.16 -0.27
N THR A 52 1.93 -9.10 0.41
CA THR A 52 3.16 -8.53 -0.15
C THR A 52 3.66 -9.33 -1.35
N MET A 53 3.64 -10.66 -1.27
CA MET A 53 3.99 -11.53 -2.40
C MET A 53 3.05 -11.31 -3.59
N ALA A 54 1.74 -11.29 -3.35
CA ALA A 54 0.75 -11.05 -4.41
C ALA A 54 0.95 -9.68 -5.11
N VAL A 55 1.22 -8.63 -4.33
CA VAL A 55 1.54 -7.30 -4.87
C VAL A 55 2.84 -7.34 -5.67
N ARG A 56 3.86 -8.01 -5.16
CA ARG A 56 5.15 -8.11 -5.84
C ARG A 56 5.02 -8.84 -7.18
N GLU A 57 4.38 -9.98 -7.19
CA GLU A 57 4.09 -10.73 -8.42
C GLU A 57 3.31 -9.89 -9.43
N TYR A 58 2.31 -9.15 -8.96
CA TYR A 58 1.52 -8.25 -9.79
C TYR A 58 2.37 -7.13 -10.42
N ILE A 59 3.24 -6.48 -9.63
CA ILE A 59 4.15 -5.43 -10.12
C ILE A 59 5.18 -6.01 -11.09
N ASP A 60 5.79 -7.15 -10.77
CA ASP A 60 6.80 -7.81 -11.61
C ASP A 60 6.21 -8.29 -12.94
N ALA A 61 4.91 -8.60 -12.97
CA ALA A 61 4.16 -8.86 -14.20
C ALA A 61 3.85 -7.59 -15.02
N GLY A 62 4.30 -6.41 -14.59
CA GLY A 62 4.07 -5.12 -15.23
C GLY A 62 2.77 -4.42 -14.81
N GLY A 63 2.15 -4.86 -13.72
CA GLY A 63 0.93 -4.26 -13.19
C GLY A 63 1.18 -2.90 -12.54
N LEU A 64 0.22 -2.00 -12.66
CA LEU A 64 0.23 -0.69 -12.01
C LEU A 64 -0.51 -0.77 -10.68
N TYR A 65 0.24 -0.70 -9.58
CA TYR A 65 -0.30 -0.68 -8.23
C TYR A 65 -0.28 0.72 -7.65
N LEU A 66 -1.45 1.24 -7.24
CA LEU A 66 -1.60 2.54 -6.58
C LEU A 66 -2.22 2.36 -5.19
N VAL A 67 -1.78 3.17 -4.25
CA VAL A 67 -2.37 3.24 -2.90
C VAL A 67 -2.84 4.64 -2.61
N VAL A 68 -4.05 4.78 -2.07
CA VAL A 68 -4.56 6.06 -1.57
C VAL A 68 -5.06 5.89 -0.14
N TYR A 69 -4.44 6.62 0.77
CA TYR A 69 -4.83 6.66 2.18
C TYR A 69 -5.91 7.72 2.39
N ASP A 70 -7.11 7.29 2.72
CA ASP A 70 -8.26 8.20 2.93
C ASP A 70 -8.35 8.72 4.36
N ASN A 71 -7.96 7.90 5.32
CA ASN A 71 -8.03 8.23 6.75
C ASN A 71 -6.83 7.61 7.49
N ASN A 72 -6.92 7.49 8.82
CA ASN A 72 -5.86 6.96 9.66
C ASN A 72 -5.41 5.56 9.23
N SER A 73 -4.15 5.41 8.86
CA SER A 73 -3.58 4.18 8.35
C SER A 73 -2.26 3.89 9.03
N TYR A 74 -2.21 2.80 9.79
CA TYR A 74 -1.09 2.45 10.63
C TYR A 74 -0.70 0.97 10.55
N ALA A 75 0.44 0.67 11.16
CA ALA A 75 0.95 -0.65 11.49
C ALA A 75 1.32 -1.53 10.28
N GLY A 76 1.17 -2.83 10.45
CA GLY A 76 1.65 -3.85 9.53
C GLY A 76 1.27 -3.65 8.06
N PRO A 77 0.01 -3.38 7.72
CA PRO A 77 -0.40 -3.18 6.34
C PRO A 77 0.35 -2.04 5.64
N VAL A 78 0.56 -0.90 6.33
CA VAL A 78 1.30 0.24 5.79
C VAL A 78 2.78 -0.10 5.60
N ALA A 79 3.37 -0.84 6.52
CA ALA A 79 4.77 -1.26 6.47
C ALA A 79 5.04 -2.46 5.53
N SER A 80 4.00 -3.06 4.96
CA SER A 80 4.13 -4.23 4.09
C SER A 80 3.51 -3.98 2.71
N PHE A 81 2.42 -4.67 2.37
CA PHE A 81 1.85 -4.68 1.02
C PHE A 81 1.33 -3.31 0.52
N LEU A 82 0.90 -2.40 1.41
CA LEU A 82 0.55 -1.04 0.99
C LEU A 82 1.81 -0.23 0.66
N GLY A 83 2.86 -0.35 1.49
CA GLY A 83 4.14 0.32 1.30
C GLY A 83 4.92 -0.15 0.06
N CYS A 84 4.58 -1.31 -0.51
CA CYS A 84 5.19 -1.80 -1.76
C CYS A 84 4.77 -1.01 -3.00
N SER A 85 3.76 -0.16 -2.91
CA SER A 85 3.33 0.65 -4.05
C SER A 85 4.36 1.74 -4.37
N PRO A 86 4.79 1.86 -5.64
CA PRO A 86 5.60 3.00 -6.07
C PRO A 86 4.78 4.30 -6.16
N TYR A 87 3.46 4.22 -6.11
CA TYR A 87 2.54 5.35 -6.25
C TYR A 87 1.58 5.41 -5.06
N GLN A 88 1.95 6.17 -4.06
CA GLN A 88 1.18 6.34 -2.83
C GLN A 88 0.71 7.78 -2.70
N PHE A 89 -0.56 7.96 -2.44
CA PHE A 89 -1.19 9.26 -2.25
C PHE A 89 -1.98 9.28 -0.95
N ALA A 90 -2.27 10.45 -0.45
CA ALA A 90 -3.05 10.62 0.77
C ALA A 90 -4.13 11.69 0.60
N ILE A 91 -5.27 11.46 1.20
CA ILE A 91 -6.24 12.55 1.43
C ILE A 91 -5.68 13.43 2.55
N ARG A 92 -5.82 14.75 2.42
CA ARG A 92 -5.24 15.75 3.33
C ARG A 92 -5.50 15.48 4.82
N SER A 93 -6.66 14.96 5.15
CA SER A 93 -7.03 14.65 6.53
C SER A 93 -6.44 13.34 7.06
N SER A 94 -5.78 12.54 6.23
CA SER A 94 -5.25 11.24 6.63
C SER A 94 -4.02 11.35 7.53
N ARG A 95 -3.81 10.30 8.32
CA ARG A 95 -2.61 10.13 9.15
C ARG A 95 -1.99 8.79 8.81
N ILE A 96 -0.69 8.79 8.53
CA ILE A 96 0.01 7.61 8.03
C ILE A 96 1.23 7.36 8.90
N GLY A 97 1.42 6.12 9.33
CA GLY A 97 2.58 5.75 10.12
C GLY A 97 2.66 4.25 10.40
N PHE A 98 3.77 3.82 10.99
CA PHE A 98 3.90 2.45 11.48
C PHE A 98 3.30 2.31 12.87
N ALA A 99 3.86 3.01 13.86
CA ALA A 99 3.36 2.99 15.23
C ALA A 99 2.49 4.22 15.51
N GLY A 100 1.30 4.01 16.04
CA GLY A 100 0.44 5.10 16.48
C GLY A 100 1.07 5.87 17.68
N ARG A 101 0.63 7.11 17.89
CA ARG A 101 1.18 8.00 18.94
C ARG A 101 1.23 7.33 20.32
N ARG A 102 0.15 6.65 20.71
CA ARG A 102 0.07 5.95 21.99
C ARG A 102 1.14 4.86 22.11
N VAL A 103 1.31 4.06 21.07
CA VAL A 103 2.31 2.97 21.03
C VAL A 103 3.73 3.53 21.14
N ILE A 104 4.02 4.64 20.45
CA ILE A 104 5.33 5.29 20.54
C ILE A 104 5.57 5.77 21.96
N LYS A 105 4.59 6.44 22.59
CA LYS A 105 4.71 6.92 23.96
C LYS A 105 4.92 5.78 24.96
N GLU A 106 4.15 4.71 24.84
CA GLU A 106 4.27 3.53 25.73
C GLU A 106 5.62 2.80 25.56
N ALA A 107 6.18 2.78 24.33
CA ALA A 107 7.42 2.07 24.07
C ALA A 107 8.70 2.90 24.32
N THR A 108 8.64 4.22 24.20
CA THR A 108 9.84 5.09 24.23
C THR A 108 9.77 6.20 25.24
N ASP A 109 8.64 6.36 25.94
CA ASP A 109 8.31 7.48 26.84
C ASP A 109 8.42 8.88 26.16
N MET A 110 8.48 8.92 24.83
CA MET A 110 8.56 10.16 24.07
C MET A 110 7.18 10.61 23.60
N ASP A 111 6.87 11.88 23.77
CA ASP A 111 5.72 12.52 23.14
C ASP A 111 6.11 13.04 21.75
N ILE A 112 5.41 12.56 20.73
CA ILE A 112 5.60 13.05 19.38
C ILE A 112 4.67 14.24 19.07
N PRO A 113 5.09 15.18 18.19
CA PRO A 113 4.25 16.29 17.78
C PRO A 113 2.88 15.83 17.24
N PRO A 114 1.81 16.63 17.40
CA PRO A 114 0.48 16.26 16.91
C PRO A 114 0.40 15.99 15.41
N ASP A 115 1.24 16.62 14.62
CA ASP A 115 1.32 16.55 13.17
C ASP A 115 2.30 15.48 12.65
N TYR A 116 2.98 14.74 13.55
CA TYR A 116 4.03 13.78 13.20
C TYR A 116 3.60 12.78 12.10
N HIS A 117 2.37 12.32 12.14
CA HIS A 117 1.79 11.38 11.18
C HIS A 117 0.91 12.04 10.11
N SER A 118 0.90 13.37 10.03
CA SER A 118 0.09 14.08 9.01
C SER A 118 0.50 13.70 7.59
N ALA A 119 -0.43 13.85 6.66
CA ALA A 119 -0.15 13.66 5.23
C ALA A 119 0.98 14.58 4.73
N GLU A 120 1.04 15.80 5.25
CA GLU A 120 2.08 16.78 4.94
C GLU A 120 3.47 16.29 5.38
N ASN A 121 3.59 15.74 6.58
CA ASN A 121 4.84 15.17 7.06
C ASN A 121 5.21 13.89 6.32
N ALA A 122 4.25 13.06 5.95
CA ALA A 122 4.48 11.88 5.12
C ALA A 122 5.01 12.28 3.72
N LEU A 123 4.46 13.33 3.13
CA LEU A 123 4.95 13.89 1.85
C LEU A 123 6.36 14.44 1.99
N LYS A 124 6.62 15.25 3.02
CA LYS A 124 7.94 15.85 3.29
C LYS A 124 9.03 14.81 3.48
N ARG A 125 8.69 13.66 4.07
CA ARG A 125 9.62 12.53 4.28
C ARG A 125 9.73 11.59 3.08
N GLY A 126 8.96 11.83 2.01
CA GLY A 126 8.98 11.00 0.80
C GLY A 126 8.21 9.68 0.90
N HIS A 127 7.37 9.52 1.92
CA HIS A 127 6.56 8.30 2.08
C HIS A 127 5.37 8.24 1.10
N ILE A 128 4.93 9.40 0.63
CA ILE A 128 3.87 9.51 -0.38
C ILE A 128 4.28 10.50 -1.47
N GLN A 129 3.69 10.40 -2.65
CA GLN A 129 3.99 11.25 -3.81
C GLN A 129 3.08 12.46 -3.93
N GLY A 130 1.99 12.51 -3.18
CA GLY A 130 1.09 13.67 -3.24
C GLY A 130 -0.07 13.60 -2.25
N ILE A 131 -0.64 14.77 -2.01
CA ILE A 131 -1.81 14.95 -1.15
C ILE A 131 -2.96 15.42 -2.03
N TRP A 132 -4.11 14.78 -1.88
CA TRP A 132 -5.33 15.08 -2.63
C TRP A 132 -6.42 15.63 -1.71
N ASP A 133 -7.24 16.51 -2.25
CA ASP A 133 -8.52 16.83 -1.64
C ASP A 133 -9.53 15.71 -1.97
N ARG A 134 -10.36 15.34 -0.98
CA ARG A 134 -11.36 14.27 -1.17
C ARG A 134 -12.35 14.61 -2.29
N ARG A 135 -12.73 15.86 -2.43
CA ARG A 135 -13.65 16.32 -3.47
C ARG A 135 -13.05 16.17 -4.87
N GLU A 136 -11.73 16.25 -4.97
CA GLU A 136 -10.99 16.16 -6.22
C GLU A 136 -10.43 14.75 -6.49
N PHE A 137 -10.69 13.80 -5.61
CA PHE A 137 -10.14 12.43 -5.68
C PHE A 137 -10.26 11.84 -7.08
N ARG A 138 -11.48 11.83 -7.65
CA ARG A 138 -11.73 11.24 -8.98
C ARG A 138 -10.92 11.93 -10.08
N ARG A 139 -10.83 13.25 -10.04
CA ARG A 139 -10.06 14.05 -11.01
C ARG A 139 -8.56 13.75 -10.91
N ASN A 140 -8.04 13.70 -9.69
CA ASN A 140 -6.62 13.47 -9.45
C ASN A 140 -6.23 12.02 -9.78
N LEU A 141 -7.06 11.04 -9.43
CA LEU A 141 -6.87 9.65 -9.83
C LEU A 141 -6.86 9.51 -11.36
N HIS A 142 -7.81 10.11 -12.06
CA HIS A 142 -7.86 10.10 -13.51
C HIS A 142 -6.60 10.69 -14.14
N LYS A 143 -6.14 11.85 -13.66
CA LYS A 143 -4.88 12.46 -14.11
C LYS A 143 -3.69 11.54 -13.89
N SER A 144 -3.56 10.96 -12.70
CA SER A 144 -2.47 10.04 -12.37
C SER A 144 -2.46 8.83 -13.28
N LEU A 145 -3.61 8.20 -13.53
CA LEU A 145 -3.75 7.07 -14.43
C LEU A 145 -3.39 7.43 -15.87
N LEU A 146 -3.79 8.61 -16.35
CA LEU A 146 -3.44 9.08 -17.69
C LEU A 146 -1.94 9.35 -17.83
N THR A 147 -1.33 9.99 -16.84
CA THR A 147 0.10 10.31 -16.86
C THR A 147 0.95 9.06 -16.87
N ILE A 148 0.68 8.13 -15.96
CA ILE A 148 1.41 6.86 -15.87
C ILE A 148 1.09 5.97 -17.09
N GLY A 149 -0.16 5.93 -17.53
CA GLY A 149 -0.60 5.14 -18.67
C GLY A 149 0.00 5.61 -20.01
N ARG A 150 0.16 6.93 -20.19
CA ARG A 150 0.83 7.49 -21.38
C ARG A 150 2.31 7.13 -21.44
N SER A 151 2.97 7.02 -20.32
CA SER A 151 4.36 6.53 -20.27
C SER A 151 4.48 5.06 -20.69
N GLY A 152 3.36 4.35 -20.82
CA GLY A 152 3.31 2.95 -21.23
C GLY A 152 4.05 2.02 -20.27
N MET A 153 4.16 2.40 -18.99
CA MET A 153 4.96 1.68 -18.01
C MET A 153 4.30 0.41 -17.46
N TYR A 154 2.97 0.32 -17.50
CA TYR A 154 2.31 -0.88 -17.04
C TYR A 154 1.89 -1.79 -18.21
N TYR A 155 2.09 -3.06 -18.05
CA TYR A 155 1.87 -4.14 -19.03
C TYR A 155 2.63 -3.98 -20.36
N ARG A 156 3.73 -3.23 -20.38
CA ARG A 156 4.46 -2.95 -21.62
C ARG A 156 5.38 -4.06 -22.11
N GLN A 157 5.78 -4.95 -21.27
CA GLN A 157 6.48 -6.21 -21.64
C GLN A 157 6.51 -7.10 -20.40
N SER A 158 6.28 -8.41 -20.56
CA SER A 158 6.72 -9.35 -19.53
C SER A 158 8.24 -9.16 -19.36
N PRO A 159 8.75 -8.97 -18.14
CA PRO A 159 10.18 -8.97 -17.93
C PRO A 159 10.69 -10.29 -18.50
N LYS A 160 11.73 -10.22 -19.36
CA LYS A 160 12.48 -11.41 -19.73
C LYS A 160 12.82 -12.09 -18.42
N LYS A 161 12.40 -13.34 -18.24
CA LYS A 161 12.84 -14.17 -17.12
C LYS A 161 14.35 -14.06 -17.07
N ASN A 162 14.87 -13.26 -16.16
CA ASN A 162 16.29 -13.29 -15.86
C ASN A 162 16.55 -14.69 -15.33
N SER A 163 17.23 -15.48 -16.12
CA SER A 163 17.78 -16.79 -15.75
C SER A 163 18.88 -16.61 -14.70
N TRP A 164 18.48 -16.23 -13.49
CA TRP A 164 19.34 -16.28 -12.29
C TRP A 164 19.18 -17.64 -11.59
N ILE A 165 19.19 -18.71 -12.37
CA ILE A 165 19.54 -20.01 -11.84
C ILE A 165 20.88 -20.31 -12.48
N GLY A 166 21.93 -19.76 -11.87
CA GLY A 166 23.29 -20.23 -12.10
C GLY A 166 23.33 -21.70 -11.71
N SER A 167 23.69 -22.53 -12.70
CA SER A 167 24.06 -23.90 -12.51
C SER A 167 25.09 -24.02 -11.37
N CYS A 168 24.69 -24.54 -10.20
CA CYS A 168 25.61 -25.17 -9.30
C CYS A 168 25.89 -26.58 -9.84
N THR A 169 26.99 -26.72 -10.54
CA THR A 169 27.75 -27.98 -10.67
C THR A 169 28.91 -27.93 -9.72
#